data_1dccb53c7817cb0d634ae5360d9ace42
#
_entry.id   1dccb53c7817cb0d634ae5360d9ace42
#
_cell.length_a   1.000
_cell.length_b   1.000
_cell.length_c   1.000
_cell.angle_alpha   90.00
_cell.angle_beta   90.00
_cell.angle_gamma   90.00
#
_symmetry.space_group_name_H-M   'P 1'
#
loop_
_entity.id
_entity.type
_entity.pdbx_description
1 polymer ?
#
loop_
_entity_poly.entity_id
_entity_poly.type
_entity_poly.pdbx_seq_one_letter_code
_entity_poly.pdbx_strand_id
1 'polypeptide(L)'
;AVVSNGTAVLGLGDIGALAGKPVMEGKGLLFKAFADIDVFDIEVDRTNVDEFVEAVKAIAPTFGGINLEDIKAPECFEIERRLVAELDIPVMHDDQHGTAIISGAALINGLEVVEKDVSEVKVVISGAGASAISCAQHYLRLGVSEENLLMCDSKGILTKSRGDNGELNEYKLAFARDVEDGGLAEAMVDADVFLGLSKGGLVSGEMVESMSERPLIFALANPDPEILPTDVQAVRDDAIIATGRSDFPNQINNVLGFPYIFRGALDVRATEITEGMKMAATKALADLAKEPVPDEVAAAYAGDCLLYT
;
A
#
# COMPACT_ATOMS: atom_id res chain seq x y z
N ALA A 1 -18.01 -8.53 -4.55
CA ALA A 1 -18.34 -7.85 -3.30
C ALA A 1 -17.15 -7.04 -2.77
N VAL A 2 -17.43 -6.01 -1.98
CA VAL A 2 -16.49 -5.42 -1.03
C VAL A 2 -16.88 -5.94 0.36
N VAL A 3 -15.95 -6.57 1.07
CA VAL A 3 -16.26 -7.22 2.35
C VAL A 3 -15.31 -6.70 3.44
N SER A 4 -15.88 -6.25 4.55
CA SER A 4 -15.16 -5.67 5.69
C SER A 4 -15.76 -6.11 7.02
N ASN A 5 -14.97 -6.04 8.09
CA ASN A 5 -15.47 -6.05 9.46
C ASN A 5 -15.19 -4.73 10.20
N GLY A 6 -14.64 -3.74 9.51
CA GLY A 6 -14.40 -2.40 10.03
C GLY A 6 -13.39 -2.33 11.18
N THR A 7 -12.43 -3.28 11.24
CA THR A 7 -11.46 -3.34 12.34
C THR A 7 -10.19 -2.52 12.09
N ALA A 8 -10.00 -1.99 10.87
CA ALA A 8 -8.84 -1.16 10.51
C ALA A 8 -9.21 -0.06 9.50
N VAL A 9 -10.31 0.65 9.75
CA VAL A 9 -10.79 1.72 8.85
C VAL A 9 -9.79 2.88 8.84
N LEU A 10 -9.38 3.26 7.64
CA LEU A 10 -8.34 4.27 7.41
C LEU A 10 -8.66 5.60 8.14
N GLY A 11 -7.74 6.03 9.00
CA GLY A 11 -7.89 7.25 9.81
C GLY A 11 -8.83 7.13 11.00
N LEU A 12 -9.64 6.07 11.12
CA LEU A 12 -10.65 5.88 12.17
C LEU A 12 -10.36 4.66 13.07
N GLY A 13 -9.59 3.69 12.59
CA GLY A 13 -9.23 2.48 13.34
C GLY A 13 -10.36 1.46 13.44
N ASP A 14 -10.48 0.81 14.59
CA ASP A 14 -11.49 -0.24 14.84
C ASP A 14 -12.83 0.42 15.23
N ILE A 15 -13.65 0.70 14.23
CA ILE A 15 -14.99 1.29 14.40
C ILE A 15 -16.11 0.26 14.25
N GLY A 16 -15.77 -0.96 13.86
CA GLY A 16 -16.70 -2.06 13.65
C GLY A 16 -17.46 -2.02 12.33
N ALA A 17 -18.09 -3.15 12.01
CA ALA A 17 -18.74 -3.39 10.74
C ALA A 17 -19.79 -2.30 10.37
N LEU A 18 -20.71 -1.99 11.28
CA LEU A 18 -21.80 -1.05 11.00
C LEU A 18 -21.30 0.37 10.71
N ALA A 19 -20.32 0.87 11.46
CA ALA A 19 -19.79 2.21 11.28
C ALA A 19 -18.88 2.31 10.05
N GLY A 20 -18.30 1.20 9.59
CA GLY A 20 -17.51 1.11 8.36
C GLY A 20 -18.31 1.22 7.07
N LYS A 21 -19.64 1.00 7.11
CA LYS A 21 -20.48 0.95 5.92
C LYS A 21 -20.34 2.13 4.94
N PRO A 22 -20.32 3.41 5.37
CA PRO A 22 -20.20 4.52 4.41
C PRO A 22 -18.89 4.47 3.61
N VAL A 23 -17.81 3.93 4.19
CA VAL A 23 -16.50 3.76 3.51
C VAL A 23 -16.61 2.67 2.45
N MET A 24 -17.27 1.56 2.77
CA MET A 24 -17.47 0.43 1.84
C MET A 24 -18.40 0.78 0.68
N GLU A 25 -19.46 1.56 0.93
CA GLU A 25 -20.31 2.13 -0.13
C GLU A 25 -19.48 3.04 -1.05
N GLY A 26 -18.62 3.89 -0.49
CA GLY A 26 -17.68 4.71 -1.25
C GLY A 26 -16.74 3.86 -2.11
N LYS A 27 -16.20 2.77 -1.56
CA LYS A 27 -15.36 1.82 -2.31
C LYS A 27 -16.12 1.20 -3.48
N GLY A 28 -17.37 0.77 -3.25
CA GLY A 28 -18.26 0.24 -4.30
C GLY A 28 -18.52 1.25 -5.42
N LEU A 29 -18.72 2.54 -5.06
CA LEU A 29 -18.87 3.61 -6.03
C LEU A 29 -17.63 3.79 -6.91
N LEU A 30 -16.44 3.71 -6.34
CA LEU A 30 -15.18 3.81 -7.10
C LEU A 30 -15.02 2.64 -8.09
N PHE A 31 -15.33 1.42 -7.69
CA PHE A 31 -15.35 0.27 -8.61
C PHE A 31 -16.30 0.49 -9.79
N LYS A 32 -17.50 1.02 -9.52
CA LYS A 32 -18.49 1.30 -10.59
C LYS A 32 -18.03 2.44 -11.48
N ALA A 33 -17.57 3.53 -10.90
CA ALA A 33 -17.20 4.73 -11.65
C ALA A 33 -15.96 4.51 -12.56
N PHE A 34 -14.93 3.78 -12.09
CA PHE A 34 -13.67 3.63 -12.80
C PHE A 34 -13.54 2.34 -13.62
N ALA A 35 -14.24 1.29 -13.23
CA ALA A 35 -14.09 -0.01 -13.90
C ALA A 35 -15.42 -0.64 -14.35
N ASP A 36 -16.53 0.06 -14.19
CA ASP A 36 -17.89 -0.45 -14.52
C ASP A 36 -18.17 -1.83 -13.90
N ILE A 37 -17.78 -2.00 -12.63
CA ILE A 37 -18.04 -3.22 -11.85
C ILE A 37 -19.19 -2.94 -10.90
N ASP A 38 -20.26 -3.75 -10.98
CA ASP A 38 -21.36 -3.71 -10.02
C ASP A 38 -20.89 -4.34 -8.70
N VAL A 39 -21.08 -3.62 -7.60
CA VAL A 39 -20.60 -4.00 -6.28
C VAL A 39 -21.72 -4.04 -5.26
N PHE A 40 -21.64 -5.02 -4.38
CA PHE A 40 -22.36 -5.05 -3.10
C PHE A 40 -21.31 -4.96 -1.99
N ASP A 41 -21.46 -3.97 -1.13
CA ASP A 41 -20.70 -3.85 0.10
C ASP A 41 -21.38 -4.67 1.20
N ILE A 42 -20.59 -5.47 1.91
CA ILE A 42 -21.07 -6.41 2.93
C ILE A 42 -20.22 -6.27 4.19
N GLU A 43 -20.83 -5.75 5.22
CA GLU A 43 -20.22 -5.57 6.52
C GLU A 43 -20.50 -6.79 7.40
N VAL A 44 -19.44 -7.55 7.71
CA VAL A 44 -19.51 -8.78 8.49
C VAL A 44 -19.17 -8.49 9.95
N ASP A 45 -20.15 -8.54 10.84
CA ASP A 45 -19.93 -8.34 12.28
C ASP A 45 -19.33 -9.59 12.93
N ARG A 46 -18.12 -9.91 12.51
CA ARG A 46 -17.30 -11.02 13.06
C ARG A 46 -15.82 -10.63 13.06
N THR A 47 -15.18 -10.77 14.20
CA THR A 47 -13.74 -10.55 14.38
C THR A 47 -12.96 -11.86 14.48
N ASN A 48 -13.63 -12.99 14.72
CA ASN A 48 -13.03 -14.30 14.67
C ASN A 48 -12.80 -14.71 13.20
N VAL A 49 -11.58 -15.15 12.88
CA VAL A 49 -11.16 -15.51 11.51
C VAL A 49 -12.03 -16.61 10.92
N ASP A 50 -12.31 -17.69 11.69
CA ASP A 50 -13.10 -18.82 11.20
C ASP A 50 -14.53 -18.39 10.86
N GLU A 51 -15.18 -17.63 11.75
CA GLU A 51 -16.54 -17.14 11.54
C GLU A 51 -16.61 -16.18 10.36
N PHE A 52 -15.61 -15.31 10.20
CA PHE A 52 -15.54 -14.38 9.08
C PHE A 52 -15.37 -15.12 7.75
N VAL A 53 -14.42 -16.04 7.65
CA VAL A 53 -14.17 -16.85 6.45
C VAL A 53 -15.42 -17.65 6.06
N GLU A 54 -16.08 -18.32 7.01
CA GLU A 54 -17.31 -19.07 6.72
C GLU A 54 -18.47 -18.17 6.25
N ALA A 55 -18.61 -16.98 6.82
CA ALA A 55 -19.61 -16.02 6.35
C ALA A 55 -19.35 -15.58 4.90
N VAL A 56 -18.09 -15.26 4.56
CA VAL A 56 -17.71 -14.87 3.20
C VAL A 56 -17.90 -16.01 2.21
N LYS A 57 -17.52 -17.23 2.57
CA LYS A 57 -17.74 -18.44 1.74
C LYS A 57 -19.23 -18.69 1.47
N ALA A 58 -20.08 -18.45 2.45
CA ALA A 58 -21.52 -18.66 2.31
C ALA A 58 -22.16 -17.72 1.27
N ILE A 59 -21.62 -16.50 1.08
CA ILE A 59 -22.14 -15.53 0.11
C ILE A 59 -21.38 -15.55 -1.22
N ALA A 60 -20.18 -16.12 -1.27
CA ALA A 60 -19.30 -16.14 -2.43
C ALA A 60 -19.96 -16.59 -3.75
N PRO A 61 -20.89 -17.59 -3.77
CA PRO A 61 -21.56 -18.02 -5.00
C PRO A 61 -22.33 -16.92 -5.75
N THR A 62 -22.61 -15.78 -5.09
CA THR A 62 -23.29 -14.62 -5.68
C THR A 62 -22.35 -13.77 -6.54
N PHE A 63 -21.03 -13.86 -6.32
CA PHE A 63 -20.06 -12.88 -6.81
C PHE A 63 -19.06 -13.45 -7.80
N GLY A 64 -18.55 -12.60 -8.67
CA GLY A 64 -17.44 -12.92 -9.57
C GLY A 64 -16.06 -12.62 -8.97
N GLY A 65 -16.01 -11.91 -7.82
CA GLY A 65 -14.77 -11.59 -7.10
C GLY A 65 -15.06 -10.91 -5.76
N ILE A 66 -14.07 -10.90 -4.87
CA ILE A 66 -14.19 -10.35 -3.52
C ILE A 66 -12.99 -9.43 -3.24
N ASN A 67 -13.28 -8.17 -2.97
CA ASN A 67 -12.33 -7.23 -2.37
C ASN A 67 -12.51 -7.25 -0.85
N LEU A 68 -11.45 -7.62 -0.13
CA LEU A 68 -11.38 -7.47 1.32
C LEU A 68 -10.87 -6.07 1.66
N GLU A 69 -11.48 -5.41 2.64
CA GLU A 69 -11.19 -4.03 2.97
C GLU A 69 -11.21 -3.79 4.47
N ASP A 70 -10.30 -2.95 4.99
CA ASP A 70 -10.29 -2.47 6.37
C ASP A 70 -10.32 -3.58 7.44
N ILE A 71 -9.64 -4.69 7.18
CA ILE A 71 -9.48 -5.80 8.12
C ILE A 71 -8.09 -5.71 8.75
N LYS A 72 -8.03 -5.66 10.07
CA LYS A 72 -6.75 -5.48 10.78
C LYS A 72 -5.79 -6.67 10.64
N ALA A 73 -4.50 -6.37 10.74
CA ALA A 73 -3.46 -7.38 10.87
C ALA A 73 -3.35 -7.84 12.36
N PRO A 74 -3.00 -9.13 12.62
CA PRO A 74 -2.58 -10.12 11.63
C PRO A 74 -3.74 -10.91 10.98
N GLU A 75 -4.97 -10.75 11.43
CA GLU A 75 -6.14 -11.53 11.00
C GLU A 75 -6.38 -11.45 9.48
N CYS A 76 -6.15 -10.29 8.86
CA CYS A 76 -6.33 -10.10 7.43
C CYS A 76 -5.48 -11.04 6.57
N PHE A 77 -4.27 -11.39 7.00
CA PHE A 77 -3.39 -12.30 6.26
C PHE A 77 -3.97 -13.70 6.19
N GLU A 78 -4.45 -14.21 7.31
CA GLU A 78 -5.04 -15.55 7.39
C GLU A 78 -6.40 -15.60 6.67
N ILE A 79 -7.22 -14.57 6.81
CA ILE A 79 -8.52 -14.45 6.12
C ILE A 79 -8.30 -14.50 4.60
N GLU A 80 -7.42 -13.64 4.07
CA GLU A 80 -7.15 -13.60 2.62
C GLU A 80 -6.58 -14.94 2.14
N ARG A 81 -5.55 -15.46 2.81
CA ARG A 81 -4.92 -16.73 2.45
C ARG A 81 -5.92 -17.87 2.33
N ARG A 82 -6.85 -17.97 3.31
CA ARG A 82 -7.87 -19.01 3.31
C ARG A 82 -8.90 -18.82 2.20
N LEU A 83 -9.41 -17.62 2.03
CA LEU A 83 -10.39 -17.33 0.99
C LEU A 83 -9.83 -17.55 -0.41
N VAL A 84 -8.58 -17.15 -0.66
CA VAL A 84 -7.89 -17.43 -1.93
C VAL A 84 -7.75 -18.94 -2.16
N ALA A 85 -7.43 -19.71 -1.11
CA ALA A 85 -7.25 -21.17 -1.24
C ALA A 85 -8.58 -21.95 -1.36
N GLU A 86 -9.67 -21.42 -0.84
CA GLU A 86 -10.95 -22.14 -0.68
C GLU A 86 -12.03 -21.69 -1.67
N LEU A 87 -11.81 -20.61 -2.44
CA LEU A 87 -12.76 -20.08 -3.43
C LEU A 87 -12.19 -20.14 -4.85
N ASP A 88 -13.06 -20.38 -5.83
CA ASP A 88 -12.73 -20.41 -7.25
C ASP A 88 -13.00 -19.05 -7.95
N ILE A 89 -12.96 -17.96 -7.20
CA ILE A 89 -13.11 -16.58 -7.68
C ILE A 89 -11.99 -15.71 -7.13
N PRO A 90 -11.57 -14.62 -7.83
CA PRO A 90 -10.51 -13.77 -7.36
C PRO A 90 -10.85 -13.09 -6.03
N VAL A 91 -9.95 -13.22 -5.06
CA VAL A 91 -10.00 -12.54 -3.76
C VAL A 91 -8.73 -11.73 -3.60
N MET A 92 -8.85 -10.48 -3.15
CA MET A 92 -7.70 -9.62 -2.87
C MET A 92 -8.04 -8.66 -1.72
N HIS A 93 -7.08 -8.46 -0.82
CA HIS A 93 -7.17 -7.45 0.23
C HIS A 93 -6.50 -6.16 -0.26
N ASP A 94 -7.28 -5.11 -0.52
CA ASP A 94 -6.77 -3.90 -1.14
C ASP A 94 -5.75 -3.14 -0.28
N ASP A 95 -5.95 -3.05 1.03
CA ASP A 95 -4.99 -2.40 1.94
C ASP A 95 -3.61 -3.07 1.89
N GLN A 96 -3.55 -4.37 1.61
CA GLN A 96 -2.30 -5.06 1.42
C GLN A 96 -1.74 -4.80 0.02
N HIS A 97 -2.48 -5.20 -1.01
CA HIS A 97 -1.96 -5.34 -2.36
C HIS A 97 -2.16 -4.10 -3.22
N GLY A 98 -3.24 -3.33 -3.01
CA GLY A 98 -3.46 -2.07 -3.70
C GLY A 98 -2.35 -1.07 -3.40
N THR A 99 -2.02 -0.89 -2.12
CA THR A 99 -0.93 -0.03 -1.68
C THR A 99 0.43 -0.50 -2.22
N ALA A 100 0.67 -1.83 -2.24
CA ALA A 100 1.91 -2.40 -2.78
C ALA A 100 2.05 -2.15 -4.29
N ILE A 101 0.98 -2.33 -5.07
CA ILE A 101 0.96 -2.11 -6.52
C ILE A 101 1.27 -0.65 -6.83
N ILE A 102 0.54 0.28 -6.20
CA ILE A 102 0.66 1.70 -6.55
C ILE A 102 1.96 2.33 -6.06
N SER A 103 2.40 1.98 -4.84
CA SER A 103 3.69 2.45 -4.34
C SER A 103 4.87 1.83 -5.11
N GLY A 104 4.71 0.60 -5.58
CA GLY A 104 5.67 -0.06 -6.46
C GLY A 104 5.82 0.66 -7.81
N ALA A 105 4.72 1.13 -8.41
CA ALA A 105 4.77 1.93 -9.64
C ALA A 105 5.50 3.27 -9.40
N ALA A 106 5.21 3.93 -8.29
CA ALA A 106 5.90 5.15 -7.88
C ALA A 106 7.40 4.91 -7.63
N LEU A 107 7.77 3.77 -7.02
CA LEU A 107 9.16 3.39 -6.84
C LEU A 107 9.90 3.24 -8.18
N ILE A 108 9.32 2.52 -9.14
CA ILE A 108 9.92 2.33 -10.47
C ILE A 108 10.20 3.69 -11.12
N ASN A 109 9.18 4.55 -11.19
CA ASN A 109 9.31 5.84 -11.87
C ASN A 109 10.21 6.81 -11.08
N GLY A 110 10.09 6.84 -9.76
CA GLY A 110 10.93 7.66 -8.92
C GLY A 110 12.41 7.31 -9.06
N LEU A 111 12.77 6.01 -9.03
CA LEU A 111 14.14 5.57 -9.20
C LEU A 111 14.70 5.91 -10.59
N GLU A 112 13.87 5.82 -11.63
CA GLU A 112 14.27 6.24 -12.98
C GLU A 112 14.59 7.74 -13.03
N VAL A 113 13.75 8.59 -12.40
CA VAL A 113 13.97 10.05 -12.35
C VAL A 113 15.22 10.41 -11.57
N VAL A 114 15.51 9.73 -10.46
CA VAL A 114 16.72 10.00 -9.66
C VAL A 114 17.94 9.20 -10.12
N GLU A 115 17.82 8.40 -11.19
CA GLU A 115 18.89 7.59 -11.78
C GLU A 115 19.58 6.64 -10.76
N LYS A 116 18.77 5.97 -9.93
CA LYS A 116 19.25 4.99 -8.94
C LYS A 116 18.84 3.57 -9.32
N ASP A 117 19.73 2.60 -9.09
CA ASP A 117 19.46 1.18 -9.32
C ASP A 117 18.64 0.59 -8.17
N VAL A 118 17.55 -0.10 -8.49
CA VAL A 118 16.65 -0.71 -7.51
C VAL A 118 17.33 -1.71 -6.58
N SER A 119 18.38 -2.36 -7.03
CA SER A 119 19.12 -3.36 -6.24
C SER A 119 20.10 -2.75 -5.24
N GLU A 120 20.45 -1.46 -5.42
CA GLU A 120 21.45 -0.76 -4.60
C GLU A 120 20.81 0.16 -3.55
N VAL A 121 19.56 0.59 -3.77
CA VAL A 121 18.88 1.56 -2.90
C VAL A 121 18.59 1.01 -1.51
N LYS A 122 18.82 1.84 -0.49
CA LYS A 122 18.38 1.60 0.88
C LYS A 122 16.95 2.08 1.06
N VAL A 123 16.06 1.14 1.38
CA VAL A 123 14.63 1.39 1.60
C VAL A 123 14.29 1.30 3.07
N VAL A 124 13.64 2.32 3.61
CA VAL A 124 13.12 2.34 4.98
C VAL A 124 11.59 2.40 4.95
N ILE A 125 10.94 1.42 5.58
CA ILE A 125 9.49 1.36 5.71
C ILE A 125 9.08 1.67 7.15
N SER A 126 8.32 2.75 7.34
CA SER A 126 7.70 3.09 8.62
C SER A 126 6.32 2.46 8.73
N GLY A 127 6.18 1.50 9.59
CA GLY A 127 5.01 0.63 9.76
C GLY A 127 5.40 -0.84 9.61
N ALA A 128 4.64 -1.72 10.28
CA ALA A 128 4.78 -3.17 10.19
C ALA A 128 3.41 -3.85 10.28
N GLY A 129 2.40 -3.21 9.71
CA GLY A 129 1.05 -3.72 9.53
C GLY A 129 0.85 -4.37 8.15
N ALA A 130 -0.41 -4.57 7.77
CA ALA A 130 -0.79 -5.25 6.53
C ALA A 130 -0.16 -4.61 5.28
N SER A 131 -0.35 -3.31 5.09
CA SER A 131 0.18 -2.58 3.94
C SER A 131 1.71 -2.62 3.89
N ALA A 132 2.38 -2.38 5.02
CA ALA A 132 3.84 -2.32 5.10
C ALA A 132 4.50 -3.67 4.73
N ILE A 133 3.97 -4.77 5.26
CA ILE A 133 4.45 -6.13 4.97
C ILE A 133 4.26 -6.47 3.49
N SER A 134 3.10 -6.14 2.94
CA SER A 134 2.80 -6.40 1.53
C SER A 134 3.66 -5.54 0.59
N CYS A 135 3.84 -4.26 0.91
CA CYS A 135 4.75 -3.37 0.16
C CYS A 135 6.19 -3.88 0.20
N ALA A 136 6.70 -4.29 1.37
CA ALA A 136 8.03 -4.84 1.50
C ALA A 136 8.23 -6.07 0.62
N GLN A 137 7.30 -7.03 0.64
CA GLN A 137 7.33 -8.20 -0.23
C GLN A 137 7.32 -7.82 -1.71
N HIS A 138 6.50 -6.84 -2.08
CA HIS A 138 6.39 -6.38 -3.45
C HIS A 138 7.68 -5.68 -3.93
N TYR A 139 8.29 -4.85 -3.08
CA TYR A 139 9.56 -4.17 -3.37
C TYR A 139 10.73 -5.16 -3.56
N LEU A 140 10.78 -6.23 -2.76
CA LEU A 140 11.74 -7.32 -2.97
C LEU A 140 11.55 -7.99 -4.33
N ARG A 141 10.30 -8.20 -4.79
CA ARG A 141 10.00 -8.73 -6.12
C ARG A 141 10.34 -7.76 -7.25
N LEU A 142 10.30 -6.45 -7.00
CA LEU A 142 10.76 -5.42 -7.93
C LEU A 142 12.27 -5.36 -8.06
N GLY A 143 13.02 -5.98 -7.16
CA GLY A 143 14.48 -6.07 -7.21
C GLY A 143 15.21 -5.36 -6.07
N VAL A 144 14.51 -4.77 -5.12
CA VAL A 144 15.15 -4.22 -3.91
C VAL A 144 15.89 -5.35 -3.18
N SER A 145 17.15 -5.12 -2.81
CA SER A 145 17.95 -6.10 -2.06
C SER A 145 17.36 -6.28 -0.66
N GLU A 146 17.25 -7.53 -0.22
CA GLU A 146 16.74 -7.84 1.12
C GLU A 146 17.57 -7.18 2.22
N GLU A 147 18.90 -7.09 2.02
CA GLU A 147 19.82 -6.49 2.98
C GLU A 147 19.62 -4.97 3.13
N ASN A 148 19.14 -4.33 2.08
CA ASN A 148 18.90 -2.89 2.01
C ASN A 148 17.49 -2.45 2.44
N LEU A 149 16.62 -3.40 2.76
CA LEU A 149 15.25 -3.09 3.18
C LEU A 149 15.14 -3.18 4.71
N LEU A 150 14.92 -2.04 5.36
CA LEU A 150 14.67 -1.92 6.79
C LEU A 150 13.20 -1.59 7.05
N MET A 151 12.59 -2.30 7.98
CA MET A 151 11.23 -2.03 8.44
C MET A 151 11.23 -1.60 9.90
N CYS A 152 10.44 -0.58 10.23
CA CYS A 152 10.27 -0.06 11.59
C CYS A 152 8.83 -0.21 12.06
N ASP A 153 8.64 -0.70 13.27
CA ASP A 153 7.36 -0.60 13.98
C ASP A 153 7.42 0.49 15.07
N SER A 154 6.39 0.59 15.92
CA SER A 154 6.32 1.59 16.98
C SER A 154 7.44 1.49 18.05
N LYS A 155 8.21 0.41 18.05
CA LYS A 155 9.34 0.19 18.95
C LYS A 155 10.71 0.40 18.27
N GLY A 156 10.75 0.62 16.96
CA GLY A 156 11.96 0.82 16.18
C GLY A 156 12.17 -0.23 15.08
N ILE A 157 13.42 -0.36 14.64
CA ILE A 157 13.81 -1.27 13.56
C ILE A 157 13.46 -2.72 13.93
N LEU A 158 12.97 -3.50 12.96
CA LEU A 158 12.77 -4.94 13.13
C LEU A 158 14.14 -5.63 13.02
N THR A 159 14.76 -5.92 14.17
CA THR A 159 16.07 -6.54 14.26
C THR A 159 15.97 -8.03 14.62
N LYS A 160 16.99 -8.82 14.26
CA LYS A 160 17.08 -10.21 14.70
C LYS A 160 17.11 -10.32 16.22
N SER A 161 17.78 -9.40 16.91
CA SER A 161 17.80 -9.30 18.37
C SER A 161 16.38 -9.25 18.96
N ARG A 162 15.51 -8.41 18.40
CA ARG A 162 14.10 -8.31 18.81
C ARG A 162 13.30 -9.60 18.49
N GLY A 163 13.64 -10.25 17.38
CA GLY A 163 13.07 -11.54 17.01
C GLY A 163 13.43 -12.64 18.02
N ASP A 164 14.70 -12.76 18.36
CA ASP A 164 15.23 -13.73 19.34
C ASP A 164 14.63 -13.51 20.74
N ASN A 165 14.29 -12.26 21.07
CA ASN A 165 13.62 -11.90 22.32
C ASN A 165 12.09 -12.18 22.30
N GLY A 166 11.53 -12.68 21.19
CA GLY A 166 10.11 -12.98 21.05
C GLY A 166 9.19 -11.76 20.94
N GLU A 167 9.73 -10.61 20.51
CA GLU A 167 8.97 -9.36 20.35
C GLU A 167 8.24 -9.25 19.03
N LEU A 168 8.63 -10.06 18.04
CA LEU A 168 8.11 -10.02 16.68
C LEU A 168 7.22 -11.23 16.40
N ASN A 169 6.08 -11.00 15.76
CA ASN A 169 5.26 -12.08 15.24
C ASN A 169 5.88 -12.66 13.96
N GLU A 170 5.35 -13.78 13.46
CA GLU A 170 5.88 -14.50 12.29
C GLU A 170 5.99 -13.63 11.03
N TYR A 171 5.04 -12.71 10.80
CA TYR A 171 5.05 -11.82 9.63
C TYR A 171 6.16 -10.77 9.69
N LYS A 172 6.43 -10.24 10.89
CA LYS A 172 7.51 -9.28 11.13
C LYS A 172 8.88 -9.95 11.14
N LEU A 173 8.97 -11.20 11.63
CA LEU A 173 10.23 -11.96 11.65
C LEU A 173 10.85 -12.11 10.26
N ALA A 174 10.06 -12.22 9.21
CA ALA A 174 10.54 -12.29 7.83
C ALA A 174 11.35 -11.05 7.41
N PHE A 175 11.13 -9.92 8.07
CA PHE A 175 11.81 -8.63 7.80
C PHE A 175 12.80 -8.23 8.90
N ALA A 176 13.07 -9.10 9.86
CA ALA A 176 14.08 -8.84 10.88
C ALA A 176 15.48 -8.88 10.29
N ARG A 177 16.27 -7.82 10.50
CA ARG A 177 17.63 -7.69 9.96
C ARG A 177 18.69 -7.79 11.06
N ASP A 178 19.88 -8.19 10.66
CA ASP A 178 21.05 -8.27 11.54
C ASP A 178 21.74 -6.91 11.58
N VAL A 179 21.10 -5.97 12.24
CA VAL A 179 21.55 -4.59 12.42
C VAL A 179 21.39 -4.20 13.89
N GLU A 180 22.04 -3.10 14.30
CA GLU A 180 21.87 -2.55 15.63
C GLU A 180 20.44 -2.11 15.88
N ASP A 181 19.97 -2.25 17.14
CA ASP A 181 18.68 -1.75 17.55
C ASP A 181 18.66 -0.22 17.45
N GLY A 182 17.60 0.32 16.88
CA GLY A 182 17.45 1.77 16.68
C GLY A 182 16.01 2.15 16.34
N GLY A 183 15.74 3.44 16.33
CA GLY A 183 14.47 4.00 15.93
C GLY A 183 14.38 4.32 14.46
N LEU A 184 13.30 5.03 14.07
CA LEU A 184 13.11 5.46 12.69
C LEU A 184 14.19 6.44 12.22
N ALA A 185 14.67 7.32 13.11
CA ALA A 185 15.69 8.30 12.78
C ALA A 185 17.01 7.63 12.37
N GLU A 186 17.45 6.63 13.13
CA GLU A 186 18.64 5.85 12.82
C GLU A 186 18.48 5.05 11.52
N ALA A 187 17.29 4.50 11.27
CA ALA A 187 17.01 3.79 10.04
C ALA A 187 17.12 4.69 8.81
N MET A 188 16.65 5.95 8.90
CA MET A 188 16.61 6.91 7.78
C MET A 188 17.95 7.48 7.39
N VAL A 189 19.00 7.38 8.22
CA VAL A 189 20.34 7.84 7.85
C VAL A 189 20.79 7.14 6.56
N ASP A 190 21.20 7.93 5.56
CA ASP A 190 21.64 7.47 4.23
C ASP A 190 20.57 6.62 3.49
N ALA A 191 19.29 6.73 3.81
CA ALA A 191 18.22 6.05 3.10
C ALA A 191 17.93 6.75 1.76
N ASP A 192 17.74 5.95 0.71
CA ASP A 192 17.34 6.42 -0.63
C ASP A 192 15.84 6.55 -0.78
N VAL A 193 15.10 5.68 -0.11
CA VAL A 193 13.64 5.61 -0.19
C VAL A 193 13.05 5.50 1.21
N PHE A 194 12.13 6.38 1.52
CA PHE A 194 11.26 6.29 2.69
C PHE A 194 9.84 5.96 2.25
N LEU A 195 9.24 4.92 2.84
CA LEU A 195 7.85 4.55 2.67
C LEU A 195 7.12 4.62 4.02
N GLY A 196 6.27 5.62 4.18
CA GLY A 196 5.44 5.84 5.36
C GLY A 196 4.09 5.17 5.24
N LEU A 197 3.80 4.22 6.13
CA LEU A 197 2.55 3.45 6.20
C LEU A 197 2.11 3.29 7.66
N SER A 198 2.27 4.36 8.46
CA SER A 198 2.06 4.27 9.90
C SER A 198 1.18 5.39 10.44
N LYS A 199 1.77 6.49 10.86
CA LYS A 199 1.07 7.58 11.54
C LYS A 199 1.63 8.93 11.11
N GLY A 200 0.74 9.89 10.94
CA GLY A 200 1.11 11.26 10.58
C GLY A 200 2.07 11.93 11.57
N GLY A 201 2.94 12.80 11.04
CA GLY A 201 3.83 13.64 11.83
C GLY A 201 4.99 12.92 12.52
N LEU A 202 5.38 11.72 12.06
CA LEU A 202 6.48 10.94 12.65
C LEU A 202 7.86 11.32 12.13
N VAL A 203 7.95 11.92 10.94
CA VAL A 203 9.21 12.26 10.29
C VAL A 203 9.51 13.74 10.50
N SER A 204 10.70 14.04 11.01
CA SER A 204 11.20 15.41 11.17
C SER A 204 12.03 15.86 9.97
N GLY A 205 12.23 17.19 9.83
CA GLY A 205 13.15 17.75 8.84
C GLY A 205 14.57 17.21 8.97
N GLU A 206 15.07 17.01 10.21
CA GLU A 206 16.40 16.43 10.47
C GLU A 206 16.54 14.98 9.95
N MET A 207 15.47 14.18 10.05
CA MET A 207 15.45 12.84 9.47
C MET A 207 15.53 12.91 7.93
N VAL A 208 14.84 13.86 7.32
CA VAL A 208 14.89 14.07 5.86
C VAL A 208 16.27 14.55 5.43
N GLU A 209 16.90 15.47 6.16
CA GLU A 209 18.27 15.94 5.89
C GLU A 209 19.31 14.81 5.98
N SER A 210 19.08 13.80 6.83
CA SER A 210 20.00 12.65 7.00
C SER A 210 19.93 11.61 5.88
N MET A 211 18.92 11.68 5.01
CA MET A 211 18.78 10.75 3.88
C MET A 211 19.83 11.02 2.80
N SER A 212 20.02 10.05 1.91
CA SER A 212 20.94 10.15 0.78
C SER A 212 20.57 11.30 -0.18
N GLU A 213 21.42 11.59 -1.15
CA GLU A 213 21.10 12.56 -2.21
C GLU A 213 19.92 12.11 -3.06
N ARG A 214 19.06 13.04 -3.46
CA ARG A 214 17.87 12.81 -4.29
C ARG A 214 16.98 11.66 -3.76
N PRO A 215 16.50 11.72 -2.50
CA PRO A 215 15.71 10.65 -1.92
C PRO A 215 14.27 10.67 -2.44
N LEU A 216 13.65 9.49 -2.42
CA LEU A 216 12.22 9.33 -2.61
C LEU A 216 11.53 9.26 -1.26
N ILE A 217 10.52 10.10 -1.03
CA ILE A 217 9.77 10.19 0.22
C ILE A 217 8.29 9.95 -0.07
N PHE A 218 7.82 8.75 0.22
CA PHE A 218 6.41 8.35 0.08
C PHE A 218 5.74 8.37 1.44
N ALA A 219 5.13 9.50 1.81
CA ALA A 219 4.47 9.73 3.09
C ALA A 219 2.96 9.45 2.94
N LEU A 220 2.56 8.18 3.12
CA LEU A 220 1.24 7.69 2.73
C LEU A 220 0.25 7.54 3.90
N ALA A 221 0.61 7.92 5.12
CA ALA A 221 -0.32 7.93 6.25
C ALA A 221 -1.50 8.89 5.98
N ASN A 222 -2.68 8.48 6.44
CA ASN A 222 -3.91 9.24 6.29
C ASN A 222 -4.60 9.44 7.67
N PRO A 223 -5.27 10.59 7.91
CA PRO A 223 -5.47 11.72 7.00
C PRO A 223 -4.24 12.62 6.87
N ASP A 224 -3.30 12.56 7.81
CA ASP A 224 -2.10 13.37 7.81
C ASP A 224 -0.89 12.50 7.44
N PRO A 225 -0.03 12.94 6.48
CA PRO A 225 1.18 12.21 6.09
C PRO A 225 2.21 12.21 7.22
N GLU A 226 3.20 11.31 7.17
CA GLU A 226 4.30 11.25 8.13
C GLU A 226 5.11 12.56 8.17
N ILE A 227 5.16 13.26 7.05
CA ILE A 227 5.71 14.61 6.90
C ILE A 227 4.98 15.32 5.76
N LEU A 228 4.73 16.61 5.91
CA LEU A 228 4.12 17.42 4.85
C LEU A 228 5.13 17.72 3.74
N PRO A 229 4.69 17.78 2.45
CA PRO A 229 5.55 18.18 1.35
C PRO A 229 6.24 19.54 1.56
N THR A 230 5.54 20.49 2.17
CA THR A 230 6.08 21.81 2.52
C THR A 230 7.24 21.75 3.52
N ASP A 231 7.19 20.81 4.46
CA ASP A 231 8.23 20.66 5.48
C ASP A 231 9.48 19.99 4.89
N VAL A 232 9.31 19.05 3.94
CA VAL A 232 10.42 18.49 3.17
C VAL A 232 11.10 19.58 2.33
N GLN A 233 10.32 20.38 1.60
CA GLN A 233 10.84 21.47 0.76
C GLN A 233 11.54 22.57 1.56
N ALA A 234 11.20 22.70 2.85
CA ALA A 234 11.86 23.68 3.72
C ALA A 234 13.30 23.30 4.09
N VAL A 235 13.65 22.01 4.02
CA VAL A 235 14.97 21.49 4.44
C VAL A 235 15.82 20.99 3.27
N ARG A 236 15.20 20.60 2.12
CA ARG A 236 15.95 20.18 0.92
C ARG A 236 15.09 20.31 -0.34
N ASP A 237 15.74 20.54 -1.47
CA ASP A 237 15.14 20.82 -2.78
C ASP A 237 15.34 19.70 -3.81
N ASP A 238 16.10 18.65 -3.46
CA ASP A 238 16.44 17.54 -4.34
C ASP A 238 15.55 16.28 -4.13
N ALA A 239 14.67 16.30 -3.12
CA ALA A 239 13.80 15.18 -2.79
C ALA A 239 12.57 15.11 -3.70
N ILE A 240 12.20 13.88 -4.12
CA ILE A 240 10.89 13.62 -4.71
C ILE A 240 9.96 13.17 -3.60
N ILE A 241 8.87 13.90 -3.39
CA ILE A 241 7.87 13.58 -2.38
C ILE A 241 6.53 13.20 -3.02
N ALA A 242 5.89 12.17 -2.46
CA ALA A 242 4.55 11.74 -2.78
C ALA A 242 3.73 11.49 -1.52
N THR A 243 2.42 11.66 -1.62
CA THR A 243 1.47 11.40 -0.52
C THR A 243 0.26 10.60 -1.01
N GLY A 244 -0.54 10.07 -0.09
CA GLY A 244 -1.84 9.47 -0.43
C GLY A 244 -2.95 10.49 -0.76
N ARG A 245 -2.69 11.79 -0.63
CA ARG A 245 -3.67 12.88 -0.74
C ARG A 245 -3.72 13.46 -2.14
N SER A 246 -4.92 13.83 -2.59
CA SER A 246 -5.15 14.45 -3.90
C SER A 246 -4.89 15.96 -3.95
N ASP A 247 -4.65 16.61 -2.81
CA ASP A 247 -4.36 18.03 -2.70
C ASP A 247 -2.87 18.36 -2.77
N PHE A 248 -2.02 17.33 -2.90
CA PHE A 248 -0.58 17.46 -3.15
C PHE A 248 -0.19 16.82 -4.48
N PRO A 249 0.88 17.29 -5.13
CA PRO A 249 1.42 16.62 -6.31
C PRO A 249 1.96 15.21 -5.97
N ASN A 250 2.08 14.37 -7.00
CA ASN A 250 2.55 12.98 -6.86
C ASN A 250 1.68 12.14 -5.89
N GLN A 251 0.40 12.04 -6.20
CA GLN A 251 -0.51 11.24 -5.41
C GLN A 251 -0.27 9.74 -5.60
N ILE A 252 -0.09 8.99 -4.51
CA ILE A 252 -0.06 7.52 -4.48
C ILE A 252 -1.34 7.05 -3.78
N ASN A 253 -2.32 6.58 -4.55
CA ASN A 253 -3.61 6.17 -4.04
C ASN A 253 -4.09 4.87 -4.67
N ASN A 254 -4.62 3.96 -3.85
CA ASN A 254 -5.09 2.64 -4.26
C ASN A 254 -6.14 2.68 -5.37
N VAL A 255 -6.90 3.77 -5.51
CA VAL A 255 -7.91 3.96 -6.56
C VAL A 255 -7.34 3.83 -7.97
N LEU A 256 -6.05 4.09 -8.15
CA LEU A 256 -5.37 3.89 -9.43
C LEU A 256 -5.09 2.40 -9.74
N GLY A 257 -5.27 1.50 -8.77
CA GLY A 257 -4.94 0.07 -8.90
C GLY A 257 -6.14 -0.85 -8.79
N PHE A 258 -6.85 -0.83 -7.64
CA PHE A 258 -7.81 -1.88 -7.30
C PHE A 258 -8.97 -2.04 -8.32
N PRO A 259 -9.56 -0.98 -8.88
CA PRO A 259 -10.70 -1.18 -9.78
C PRO A 259 -10.26 -1.94 -11.05
N TYR A 260 -9.11 -1.59 -11.56
CA TYR A 260 -8.62 -2.09 -12.85
C TYR A 260 -8.05 -3.50 -12.76
N ILE A 261 -7.38 -3.86 -11.65
CA ILE A 261 -6.90 -5.24 -11.48
C ILE A 261 -8.08 -6.22 -11.34
N PHE A 262 -9.16 -5.82 -10.65
CA PHE A 262 -10.38 -6.60 -10.61
C PHE A 262 -11.08 -6.65 -11.98
N ARG A 263 -11.12 -5.53 -12.73
CA ARG A 263 -11.66 -5.52 -14.10
C ARG A 263 -10.92 -6.52 -14.98
N GLY A 264 -9.59 -6.48 -14.98
CA GLY A 264 -8.78 -7.43 -15.73
C GLY A 264 -8.99 -8.88 -15.30
N ALA A 265 -9.06 -9.15 -14.01
CA ALA A 265 -9.33 -10.49 -13.48
C ALA A 265 -10.71 -11.02 -13.91
N LEU A 266 -11.74 -10.18 -13.85
CA LEU A 266 -13.11 -10.54 -14.27
C LEU A 266 -13.22 -10.75 -15.78
N ASP A 267 -12.54 -9.95 -16.59
CA ASP A 267 -12.58 -10.06 -18.07
C ASP A 267 -12.03 -11.40 -18.54
N VAL A 268 -10.99 -11.92 -17.89
CA VAL A 268 -10.41 -13.22 -18.21
C VAL A 268 -10.99 -14.36 -17.37
N ARG A 269 -11.94 -14.07 -16.49
CA ARG A 269 -12.52 -15.04 -15.54
C ARG A 269 -11.46 -15.77 -14.73
N ALA A 270 -10.51 -14.99 -14.21
CA ALA A 270 -9.48 -15.53 -13.33
C ALA A 270 -10.09 -16.11 -12.05
N THR A 271 -9.49 -17.15 -11.53
CA THR A 271 -9.87 -17.73 -10.24
C THR A 271 -9.09 -17.11 -9.08
N GLU A 272 -8.00 -16.43 -9.37
CA GLU A 272 -7.16 -15.74 -8.39
C GLU A 272 -6.50 -14.49 -8.99
N ILE A 273 -6.07 -13.55 -8.15
CA ILE A 273 -5.18 -12.45 -8.53
C ILE A 273 -3.75 -12.84 -8.15
N THR A 274 -3.00 -13.35 -9.14
CA THR A 274 -1.65 -13.85 -8.92
C THR A 274 -0.63 -12.73 -8.66
N GLU A 275 0.53 -13.07 -8.09
CA GLU A 275 1.65 -12.15 -7.97
C GLU A 275 2.10 -11.60 -9.34
N GLY A 276 2.06 -12.43 -10.39
CA GLY A 276 2.33 -12.00 -11.76
C GLY A 276 1.36 -10.92 -12.26
N MET A 277 0.07 -11.01 -11.91
CA MET A 277 -0.93 -9.99 -12.24
C MET A 277 -0.67 -8.68 -11.47
N LYS A 278 -0.32 -8.75 -10.19
CA LYS A 278 0.06 -7.59 -9.37
C LYS A 278 1.29 -6.89 -9.93
N MET A 279 2.32 -7.63 -10.31
CA MET A 279 3.52 -7.09 -10.95
C MET A 279 3.23 -6.48 -12.32
N ALA A 280 2.35 -7.08 -13.11
CA ALA A 280 1.92 -6.53 -14.40
C ALA A 280 1.16 -5.22 -14.21
N ALA A 281 0.25 -5.15 -13.23
CA ALA A 281 -0.48 -3.93 -12.89
C ALA A 281 0.49 -2.80 -12.45
N THR A 282 1.46 -3.11 -11.60
CA THR A 282 2.50 -2.16 -11.17
C THR A 282 3.27 -1.58 -12.36
N LYS A 283 3.72 -2.43 -13.28
CA LYS A 283 4.45 -1.98 -14.47
C LYS A 283 3.56 -1.17 -15.41
N ALA A 284 2.32 -1.62 -15.64
CA ALA A 284 1.38 -0.90 -16.50
C ALA A 284 1.08 0.51 -15.95
N LEU A 285 0.94 0.68 -14.64
CA LEU A 285 0.76 1.99 -14.01
C LEU A 285 2.02 2.87 -14.16
N ALA A 286 3.21 2.29 -13.94
CA ALA A 286 4.47 3.00 -14.13
C ALA A 286 4.65 3.46 -15.58
N ASP A 287 4.32 2.60 -16.55
CA ASP A 287 4.41 2.93 -17.98
C ASP A 287 3.36 3.97 -18.40
N LEU A 288 2.13 3.85 -17.92
CA LEU A 288 1.05 4.80 -18.20
C LEU A 288 1.40 6.23 -17.76
N ALA A 289 2.08 6.39 -16.64
CA ALA A 289 2.52 7.70 -16.17
C ALA A 289 3.52 8.40 -17.12
N LYS A 290 4.13 7.68 -18.04
CA LYS A 290 5.08 8.18 -19.04
C LYS A 290 4.43 8.48 -20.39
N GLU A 291 3.18 8.06 -20.59
CA GLU A 291 2.45 8.30 -21.82
C GLU A 291 2.05 9.79 -21.95
N PRO A 292 1.95 10.31 -23.18
CA PRO A 292 1.44 11.67 -23.39
C PRO A 292 0.02 11.83 -22.84
N VAL A 293 -0.20 12.97 -22.15
CA VAL A 293 -1.54 13.31 -21.63
C VAL A 293 -2.53 13.43 -22.79
N PRO A 294 -3.66 12.69 -22.82
CA PRO A 294 -4.69 12.87 -23.84
C PRO A 294 -5.22 14.31 -23.87
N ASP A 295 -5.48 14.85 -25.07
CA ASP A 295 -5.95 16.24 -25.25
C ASP A 295 -7.20 16.56 -24.44
N GLU A 296 -8.11 15.60 -24.31
CA GLU A 296 -9.35 15.74 -23.51
C GLU A 296 -9.05 15.96 -22.03
N VAL A 297 -8.06 15.24 -21.49
CA VAL A 297 -7.62 15.35 -20.10
C VAL A 297 -6.88 16.68 -19.91
N ALA A 298 -5.96 17.00 -20.81
CA ALA A 298 -5.23 18.27 -20.77
C ALA A 298 -6.18 19.47 -20.80
N ALA A 299 -7.23 19.42 -21.61
CA ALA A 299 -8.26 20.45 -21.69
C ALA A 299 -9.07 20.58 -20.38
N ALA A 300 -9.39 19.46 -19.71
CA ALA A 300 -10.14 19.46 -18.46
C ALA A 300 -9.38 20.10 -17.30
N TYR A 301 -8.05 20.05 -17.33
CA TYR A 301 -7.16 20.64 -16.31
C TYR A 301 -6.52 21.97 -16.73
N ALA A 302 -7.05 22.63 -17.78
CA ALA A 302 -6.58 23.93 -18.27
C ALA A 302 -5.07 24.00 -18.57
N GLY A 303 -4.47 22.90 -18.97
CA GLY A 303 -3.05 22.78 -19.30
C GLY A 303 -2.11 22.52 -18.12
N ASP A 304 -2.61 22.51 -16.89
CA ASP A 304 -1.82 22.19 -15.69
C ASP A 304 -1.91 20.70 -15.30
N CYS A 305 -2.34 19.84 -16.22
CA CYS A 305 -2.42 18.41 -15.96
C CYS A 305 -1.03 17.80 -15.94
N LEU A 306 -0.54 17.59 -14.74
CA LEU A 306 0.57 16.69 -14.47
C LEU A 306 -0.02 15.31 -14.23
N LEU A 307 -0.06 14.47 -15.25
CA LEU A 307 -0.39 13.03 -15.10
C LEU A 307 0.72 12.26 -14.35
N TYR A 308 1.49 12.95 -13.54
CA TYR A 308 2.59 12.37 -12.79
C TYR A 308 2.19 12.12 -11.35
N THR A 309 1.33 11.17 -11.19
CA THR A 309 1.08 10.64 -9.86
C THR A 309 0.80 9.16 -9.93
#